data_e088235fdad96fce74f53e35507bb02e
#
_entry.id   e088235fdad96fce74f53e35507bb02e
#
_cell.length_a   1.000
_cell.length_b   1.000
_cell.length_c   1.000
_cell.angle_alpha   90.00
_cell.angle_beta   90.00
_cell.angle_gamma   90.00
#
_symmetry.space_group_name_H-M   'P 1'
#
loop_
_entity.id
_entity.type
_entity.pdbx_description
1 polymer ?
#
loop_
_entity_poly.entity_id
_entity_poly.type
_entity_poly.pdbx_seq_one_letter_code
_entity_poly.pdbx_strand_id
1 'polypeptide(L)'
;PGAIVDRWRVRHILSKLVAKLYGYTGYFEMYAMPFDRIHYFDYIEKTDMFVPDGLKPVKNLADKLEKRGIPYHISNWRLKEIENIEALIKEIDAGEIRFAFLYTAAMDGLLHRVTKDGREIDEKIEWYSEQIQRIIEAIKKRYDDFYFAVLSDHGMTTLAGVVNVKARVEGLGLKFGKDYVAVYDSTMGRFWFLKEQTKERILNLLHQLPH
;
A
#
# COMPACT_ATOMS: atom_id res chain seq x y z
N PRO A 1 -17.46 -7.50 23.52
CA PRO A 1 -16.31 -8.29 24.01
C PRO A 1 -15.70 -7.59 25.21
N GLY A 2 -15.36 -8.37 26.28
CA GLY A 2 -14.82 -7.77 27.50
C GLY A 2 -13.49 -7.07 27.25
N ALA A 3 -13.14 -6.07 28.08
CA ALA A 3 -11.91 -5.26 27.95
C ALA A 3 -10.60 -6.09 27.85
N ILE A 4 -10.61 -7.34 28.29
CA ILE A 4 -9.46 -8.26 28.20
C ILE A 4 -9.26 -8.73 26.76
N VAL A 5 -10.33 -9.02 26.02
CA VAL A 5 -10.27 -9.54 24.64
C VAL A 5 -9.92 -8.40 23.65
N ASP A 6 -10.26 -7.16 23.98
CA ASP A 6 -9.96 -5.98 23.16
C ASP A 6 -8.55 -5.40 23.39
N ARG A 7 -7.66 -6.15 24.04
CA ARG A 7 -6.25 -5.75 24.18
C ARG A 7 -5.48 -6.00 22.90
N TRP A 8 -4.55 -5.10 22.56
CA TRP A 8 -3.73 -5.15 21.34
C TRP A 8 -3.13 -6.55 21.04
N ARG A 9 -2.53 -7.20 22.03
CA ARG A 9 -1.91 -8.52 21.83
C ARG A 9 -2.92 -9.61 21.48
N VAL A 10 -4.09 -9.56 22.09
CA VAL A 10 -5.16 -10.53 21.83
C VAL A 10 -5.75 -10.30 20.45
N ARG A 11 -6.02 -9.05 20.07
CA ARG A 11 -6.47 -8.70 18.73
C ARG A 11 -5.45 -9.14 17.66
N HIS A 12 -4.15 -8.95 17.91
CA HIS A 12 -3.08 -9.41 17.00
C HIS A 12 -3.13 -10.93 16.76
N ILE A 13 -3.26 -11.73 17.83
CA ILE A 13 -3.36 -13.18 17.70
C ILE A 13 -4.63 -13.57 16.93
N LEU A 14 -5.77 -12.98 17.28
CA LEU A 14 -7.06 -13.24 16.63
C LEU A 14 -7.02 -12.82 15.14
N SER A 15 -6.41 -11.69 14.81
CA SER A 15 -6.29 -11.25 13.42
C SER A 15 -5.45 -12.21 12.58
N LYS A 16 -4.35 -12.75 13.12
CA LYS A 16 -3.57 -13.79 12.45
C LYS A 16 -4.37 -15.06 12.22
N LEU A 17 -5.16 -15.47 13.20
CA LEU A 17 -6.03 -16.64 13.07
C LEU A 17 -7.09 -16.42 11.99
N VAL A 18 -7.76 -15.27 12.00
CA VAL A 18 -8.76 -14.89 11.00
C VAL A 18 -8.13 -14.81 9.62
N ALA A 19 -6.97 -14.15 9.48
CA ALA A 19 -6.24 -14.08 8.22
C ALA A 19 -5.92 -15.46 7.65
N LYS A 20 -5.47 -16.39 8.51
CA LYS A 20 -5.18 -17.78 8.11
C LYS A 20 -6.43 -18.54 7.68
N LEU A 21 -7.54 -18.38 8.40
CA LEU A 21 -8.79 -19.11 8.12
C LEU A 21 -9.50 -18.60 6.85
N TYR A 22 -9.44 -17.30 6.60
CA TYR A 22 -10.17 -16.66 5.50
C TYR A 22 -9.27 -16.22 4.33
N GLY A 23 -7.96 -16.46 4.43
CA GLY A 23 -7.02 -16.13 3.38
C GLY A 23 -6.83 -14.61 3.16
N TYR A 24 -7.00 -13.78 4.20
CA TYR A 24 -6.73 -12.35 4.08
C TYR A 24 -5.24 -12.09 3.86
N THR A 25 -4.92 -11.29 2.86
CA THR A 25 -3.56 -10.88 2.53
C THR A 25 -3.34 -9.38 2.60
N GLY A 26 -4.40 -8.61 2.86
CA GLY A 26 -4.40 -7.16 2.80
C GLY A 26 -3.52 -6.46 3.84
N TYR A 27 -3.20 -5.22 3.54
CA TYR A 27 -2.40 -4.30 4.36
C TYR A 27 -3.07 -3.91 5.69
N PHE A 28 -4.35 -4.22 5.86
CA PHE A 28 -5.09 -3.77 7.03
C PHE A 28 -4.69 -4.58 8.25
N GLU A 29 -3.97 -3.94 9.15
CA GLU A 29 -3.64 -4.50 10.45
C GLU A 29 -4.89 -4.54 11.34
N MET A 30 -5.74 -5.54 11.16
CA MET A 30 -6.98 -5.72 11.94
C MET A 30 -6.76 -5.63 13.44
N TYR A 31 -5.59 -6.04 13.94
CA TYR A 31 -5.26 -5.96 15.34
C TYR A 31 -5.03 -4.52 15.85
N ALA A 32 -4.71 -3.58 14.98
CA ALA A 32 -4.59 -2.18 15.34
C ALA A 32 -5.97 -1.54 15.59
N MET A 33 -7.04 -2.14 15.06
CA MET A 33 -8.39 -1.62 15.15
C MET A 33 -9.12 -2.16 16.40
N PRO A 34 -9.66 -1.30 17.28
CA PRO A 34 -10.56 -1.70 18.36
C PRO A 34 -11.81 -2.41 17.83
N PHE A 35 -12.32 -3.41 18.55
CA PHE A 35 -13.46 -4.23 18.09
C PHE A 35 -14.74 -3.44 17.86
N ASP A 36 -14.97 -2.38 18.62
CA ASP A 36 -16.12 -1.47 18.47
C ASP A 36 -16.08 -0.65 17.17
N ARG A 37 -14.97 -0.65 16.47
CA ARG A 37 -14.73 0.11 15.22
C ARG A 37 -14.63 -0.75 13.97
N ILE A 38 -14.45 -2.07 14.10
CA ILE A 38 -14.27 -2.97 12.96
C ILE A 38 -15.44 -2.90 11.97
N HIS A 39 -16.68 -2.73 12.45
CA HIS A 39 -17.86 -2.67 11.60
C HIS A 39 -17.95 -1.43 10.68
N TYR A 40 -17.05 -0.44 10.85
CA TYR A 40 -16.95 0.71 9.94
C TYR A 40 -16.04 0.44 8.74
N PHE A 41 -15.39 -0.72 8.68
CA PHE A 41 -14.41 -1.05 7.65
C PHE A 41 -14.86 -2.24 6.83
N ASP A 42 -14.66 -2.15 5.53
CA ASP A 42 -14.80 -3.28 4.62
C ASP A 42 -13.43 -3.86 4.28
N TYR A 43 -13.26 -5.17 4.49
CA TYR A 43 -12.04 -5.89 4.19
C TYR A 43 -12.18 -6.58 2.84
N ILE A 44 -11.98 -5.83 1.77
CA ILE A 44 -12.10 -6.34 0.40
C ILE A 44 -10.88 -7.11 -0.07
N GLU A 45 -9.70 -6.87 0.48
CA GLU A 45 -8.46 -7.52 0.08
C GLU A 45 -8.30 -8.88 0.77
N LYS A 46 -9.08 -9.85 0.34
CA LYS A 46 -9.02 -11.23 0.87
C LYS A 46 -7.97 -12.09 0.18
N THR A 47 -7.53 -11.69 -1.00
CA THR A 47 -6.59 -12.43 -1.83
C THR A 47 -5.53 -11.48 -2.38
N ASP A 48 -4.50 -12.04 -3.00
CA ASP A 48 -3.43 -11.26 -3.64
C ASP A 48 -3.99 -10.50 -4.86
N MET A 49 -3.93 -9.17 -4.85
CA MET A 49 -4.46 -8.33 -5.92
C MET A 49 -3.66 -8.44 -7.23
N PHE A 50 -2.45 -8.98 -7.20
CA PHE A 50 -1.57 -9.11 -8.36
C PHE A 50 -1.75 -10.43 -9.12
N VAL A 51 -2.56 -11.35 -8.60
CA VAL A 51 -2.87 -12.61 -9.28
C VAL A 51 -4.26 -12.55 -9.94
N PRO A 52 -4.54 -13.41 -10.93
CA PRO A 52 -5.88 -13.54 -11.51
C PRO A 52 -6.95 -13.78 -10.45
N ASP A 53 -8.12 -13.17 -10.63
CA ASP A 53 -9.25 -13.19 -9.68
C ASP A 53 -8.92 -12.65 -8.26
N GLY A 54 -7.80 -11.97 -8.10
CA GLY A 54 -7.34 -11.44 -6.82
C GLY A 54 -8.15 -10.24 -6.30
N LEU A 55 -8.88 -9.54 -7.17
CA LEU A 55 -9.63 -8.33 -6.83
C LEU A 55 -11.11 -8.48 -7.22
N LYS A 56 -11.88 -9.21 -6.41
CA LYS A 56 -13.32 -9.42 -6.66
C LYS A 56 -14.16 -8.30 -6.05
N PRO A 57 -15.26 -7.88 -6.74
CA PRO A 57 -15.79 -8.37 -8.03
C PRO A 57 -15.13 -7.74 -9.27
N VAL A 58 -14.18 -6.85 -9.10
CA VAL A 58 -13.52 -6.10 -10.18
C VAL A 58 -12.42 -6.95 -10.81
N LYS A 59 -12.26 -6.82 -12.13
CA LYS A 59 -11.17 -7.48 -12.86
C LYS A 59 -9.90 -6.64 -12.81
N ASN A 60 -8.83 -7.24 -12.32
CA ASN A 60 -7.50 -6.62 -12.23
C ASN A 60 -6.74 -6.68 -13.57
N LEU A 61 -5.47 -6.24 -13.55
CA LEU A 61 -4.62 -6.24 -14.74
C LEU A 61 -4.36 -7.66 -15.25
N ALA A 62 -4.03 -8.60 -14.36
CA ALA A 62 -3.76 -9.99 -14.72
C ALA A 62 -4.97 -10.63 -15.44
N ASP A 63 -6.18 -10.47 -14.90
CA ASP A 63 -7.42 -10.95 -15.53
C ASP A 63 -7.62 -10.40 -16.95
N LYS A 64 -7.25 -9.13 -17.18
CA LYS A 64 -7.42 -8.48 -18.49
C LYS A 64 -6.39 -8.98 -19.51
N LEU A 65 -5.18 -9.27 -19.05
CA LEU A 65 -4.12 -9.82 -19.91
C LEU A 65 -4.44 -11.26 -20.29
N GLU A 66 -4.85 -12.10 -19.33
CA GLU A 66 -5.28 -13.48 -19.60
C GLU A 66 -6.47 -13.54 -20.57
N LYS A 67 -7.51 -12.72 -20.34
CA LYS A 67 -8.67 -12.66 -21.24
C LYS A 67 -8.28 -12.32 -22.67
N ARG A 68 -7.18 -11.60 -22.87
CA ARG A 68 -6.68 -11.20 -24.19
C ARG A 68 -5.62 -12.15 -24.75
N GLY A 69 -5.26 -13.19 -24.01
CA GLY A 69 -4.18 -14.11 -24.41
C GLY A 69 -2.82 -13.42 -24.52
N ILE A 70 -2.57 -12.36 -23.74
CA ILE A 70 -1.29 -11.65 -23.73
C ILE A 70 -0.39 -12.29 -22.69
N PRO A 71 0.72 -12.93 -23.09
CA PRO A 71 1.71 -13.44 -22.14
C PRO A 71 2.34 -12.31 -21.33
N TYR A 72 2.40 -12.46 -20.01
CA TYR A 72 2.84 -11.39 -19.14
C TYR A 72 3.65 -11.87 -17.95
N HIS A 73 4.45 -10.94 -17.39
CA HIS A 73 5.07 -11.06 -16.09
C HIS A 73 4.51 -10.01 -15.15
N ILE A 74 4.13 -10.40 -13.94
CA ILE A 74 3.82 -9.48 -12.83
C ILE A 74 4.64 -9.94 -11.63
N SER A 75 5.43 -9.03 -11.06
CA SER A 75 6.28 -9.34 -9.92
C SER A 75 5.50 -9.80 -8.70
N ASN A 76 6.06 -10.73 -7.95
CA ASN A 76 5.51 -11.21 -6.70
C ASN A 76 6.00 -10.33 -5.54
N TRP A 77 5.12 -9.55 -4.93
CA TRP A 77 5.45 -8.64 -3.83
C TRP A 77 6.01 -9.35 -2.58
N ARG A 78 5.87 -10.68 -2.46
CA ARG A 78 6.44 -11.48 -1.36
C ARG A 78 7.90 -11.80 -1.54
N LEU A 79 8.42 -11.65 -2.75
CA LEU A 79 9.83 -11.89 -3.08
C LEU A 79 10.64 -10.60 -2.87
N LYS A 80 11.95 -10.76 -2.71
CA LYS A 80 12.87 -9.63 -2.73
C LYS A 80 12.93 -9.01 -4.13
N GLU A 81 13.26 -7.73 -4.21
CA GLU A 81 13.38 -7.02 -5.49
C GLU A 81 14.31 -7.73 -6.48
N ILE A 82 15.47 -8.17 -6.00
CA ILE A 82 16.43 -8.86 -6.85
C ILE A 82 15.87 -10.18 -7.40
N GLU A 83 15.11 -10.92 -6.60
CA GLU A 83 14.49 -12.19 -7.02
C GLU A 83 13.41 -11.93 -8.10
N ASN A 84 12.64 -10.84 -7.98
CA ASN A 84 11.68 -10.42 -9.00
C ASN A 84 12.38 -9.97 -10.30
N ILE A 85 13.52 -9.27 -10.18
CA ILE A 85 14.31 -8.83 -11.34
C ILE A 85 14.88 -10.04 -12.09
N GLU A 86 15.47 -10.99 -11.38
CA GLU A 86 16.00 -12.20 -11.98
C GLU A 86 14.91 -13.06 -12.64
N ALA A 87 13.75 -13.16 -12.01
CA ALA A 87 12.60 -13.84 -12.59
C ALA A 87 12.14 -13.17 -13.89
N LEU A 88 12.04 -11.84 -13.90
CA LEU A 88 11.68 -11.07 -15.09
C LEU A 88 12.71 -11.27 -16.23
N ILE A 89 14.00 -11.15 -15.93
CA ILE A 89 15.07 -11.33 -16.94
C ILE A 89 15.00 -12.74 -17.54
N LYS A 90 14.78 -13.75 -16.70
CA LYS A 90 14.63 -15.14 -17.17
C LYS A 90 13.46 -15.30 -18.15
N GLU A 91 12.31 -14.68 -17.87
CA GLU A 91 11.15 -14.72 -18.77
C GLU A 91 11.37 -13.91 -20.05
N ILE A 92 12.07 -12.77 -19.98
CA ILE A 92 12.50 -12.01 -21.16
C ILE A 92 13.41 -12.87 -22.04
N ASP A 93 14.40 -13.56 -21.46
CA ASP A 93 15.32 -14.43 -22.18
C ASP A 93 14.61 -15.62 -22.84
N ALA A 94 13.52 -16.11 -22.26
CA ALA A 94 12.65 -17.09 -22.89
C ALA A 94 11.92 -16.54 -24.13
N GLY A 95 11.73 -15.19 -24.20
CA GLY A 95 11.19 -14.51 -25.37
C GLY A 95 9.69 -14.63 -25.56
N GLU A 96 8.94 -15.00 -24.51
CA GLU A 96 7.51 -15.30 -24.60
C GLU A 96 6.61 -14.17 -24.10
N ILE A 97 7.11 -13.28 -23.22
CA ILE A 97 6.29 -12.23 -22.62
C ILE A 97 6.11 -11.02 -23.54
N ARG A 98 4.93 -10.42 -23.49
CA ARG A 98 4.58 -9.19 -24.22
C ARG A 98 4.23 -8.02 -23.31
N PHE A 99 4.08 -8.27 -22.03
CA PHE A 99 3.83 -7.26 -21.01
C PHE A 99 4.58 -7.64 -19.73
N ALA A 100 5.21 -6.68 -19.10
CA ALA A 100 5.82 -6.86 -17.78
C ALA A 100 5.44 -5.71 -16.84
N PHE A 101 5.14 -6.05 -15.58
CA PHE A 101 4.98 -5.11 -14.49
C PHE A 101 5.88 -5.54 -13.34
N LEU A 102 6.93 -4.76 -13.13
CA LEU A 102 7.86 -4.94 -12.02
C LEU A 102 7.60 -3.89 -10.96
N TYR A 103 7.19 -4.32 -9.77
CA TYR A 103 6.97 -3.46 -8.61
C TYR A 103 8.15 -3.58 -7.64
N THR A 104 8.64 -2.44 -7.18
CA THR A 104 9.71 -2.33 -6.19
C THR A 104 9.24 -1.44 -5.03
N ALA A 105 9.50 -1.85 -3.78
CA ALA A 105 9.04 -1.15 -2.58
C ALA A 105 10.17 -0.80 -1.59
N ALA A 106 11.40 -1.26 -1.84
CA ALA A 106 12.48 -1.07 -0.86
C ALA A 106 12.93 0.39 -0.75
N MET A 107 12.75 1.20 -1.82
CA MET A 107 13.05 2.63 -1.76
C MET A 107 12.14 3.36 -0.76
N ASP A 108 10.84 3.08 -0.77
CA ASP A 108 9.90 3.66 0.20
C ASP A 108 10.31 3.32 1.64
N GLY A 109 10.56 2.04 1.91
CA GLY A 109 11.05 1.59 3.23
C GLY A 109 12.40 2.17 3.62
N LEU A 110 13.28 2.51 2.67
CA LEU A 110 14.56 3.18 2.93
C LEU A 110 14.32 4.65 3.28
N LEU A 111 13.51 5.37 2.49
CA LEU A 111 13.17 6.78 2.70
C LEU A 111 12.47 7.04 4.05
N HIS A 112 11.73 6.06 4.56
CA HIS A 112 11.16 6.14 5.91
C HIS A 112 12.20 6.05 7.03
N ARG A 113 13.40 5.50 6.78
CA ARG A 113 14.45 5.33 7.80
C ARG A 113 15.55 6.38 7.72
N VAL A 114 15.85 6.86 6.54
CA VAL A 114 16.91 7.83 6.28
C VAL A 114 16.36 9.06 5.58
N THR A 115 17.06 10.19 5.70
CA THR A 115 16.68 11.41 4.98
C THR A 115 16.90 11.22 3.48
N LYS A 116 16.12 11.96 2.66
CA LYS A 116 16.22 11.90 1.20
C LYS A 116 17.60 12.26 0.62
N ASP A 117 18.42 12.96 1.39
CA ASP A 117 19.77 13.37 1.01
C ASP A 117 20.85 12.42 1.61
N GLY A 118 20.46 11.25 2.05
CA GLY A 118 21.35 10.26 2.61
C GLY A 118 22.10 9.45 1.54
N ARG A 119 23.39 9.16 1.79
CA ARG A 119 24.23 8.34 0.91
C ARG A 119 23.57 7.01 0.52
N GLU A 120 22.84 6.38 1.45
CA GLU A 120 22.14 5.11 1.21
C GLU A 120 21.06 5.24 0.12
N ILE A 121 20.48 6.45 -0.05
CA ILE A 121 19.52 6.71 -1.12
C ILE A 121 20.23 6.73 -2.47
N ASP A 122 21.37 7.42 -2.57
CA ASP A 122 22.19 7.48 -3.79
C ASP A 122 22.63 6.09 -4.20
N GLU A 123 23.17 5.30 -3.26
CA GLU A 123 23.58 3.90 -3.48
C GLU A 123 22.39 3.03 -3.98
N LYS A 124 21.19 3.26 -3.45
CA LYS A 124 19.99 2.53 -3.89
C LYS A 124 19.54 2.95 -5.29
N ILE A 125 19.65 4.23 -5.63
CA ILE A 125 19.36 4.75 -6.97
C ILE A 125 20.34 4.18 -7.99
N GLU A 126 21.64 4.17 -7.66
CA GLU A 126 22.67 3.56 -8.52
C GLU A 126 22.36 2.07 -8.74
N TRP A 127 22.06 1.34 -7.70
CA TRP A 127 21.65 -0.06 -7.81
C TRP A 127 20.42 -0.25 -8.71
N TYR A 128 19.38 0.59 -8.60
CA TYR A 128 18.23 0.52 -9.53
C TYR A 128 18.65 0.83 -10.96
N SER A 129 19.53 1.80 -11.18
CA SER A 129 20.03 2.13 -12.51
C SER A 129 20.73 0.95 -13.17
N GLU A 130 21.57 0.24 -12.41
CA GLU A 130 22.22 -0.98 -12.86
C GLU A 130 21.21 -2.09 -13.22
N GLN A 131 20.20 -2.30 -12.34
CA GLN A 131 19.19 -3.33 -12.60
C GLN A 131 18.32 -2.99 -13.82
N ILE A 132 17.94 -1.73 -13.99
CA ILE A 132 17.20 -1.24 -15.16
C ILE A 132 18.02 -1.48 -16.44
N GLN A 133 19.32 -1.18 -16.43
CA GLN A 133 20.19 -1.43 -17.57
C GLN A 133 20.25 -2.93 -17.91
N ARG A 134 20.40 -3.81 -16.92
CA ARG A 134 20.36 -5.28 -17.13
C ARG A 134 19.06 -5.73 -17.79
N ILE A 135 17.93 -5.22 -17.34
CA ILE A 135 16.62 -5.53 -17.93
C ILE A 135 16.56 -5.05 -19.37
N ILE A 136 16.97 -3.81 -19.66
CA ILE A 136 16.97 -3.24 -21.01
C ILE A 136 17.89 -4.04 -21.95
N GLU A 137 19.05 -4.46 -21.47
CA GLU A 137 19.97 -5.30 -22.24
C GLU A 137 19.37 -6.68 -22.56
N ALA A 138 18.67 -7.29 -21.62
CA ALA A 138 17.95 -8.54 -21.85
C ALA A 138 16.83 -8.35 -22.90
N ILE A 139 16.05 -7.27 -22.79
CA ILE A 139 15.00 -6.95 -23.76
C ILE A 139 15.58 -6.78 -25.16
N LYS A 140 16.64 -5.98 -25.33
CA LYS A 140 17.28 -5.70 -26.62
C LYS A 140 17.84 -6.95 -27.34
N LYS A 141 18.14 -8.01 -26.59
CA LYS A 141 18.59 -9.29 -27.15
C LYS A 141 17.45 -10.11 -27.76
N ARG A 142 16.20 -9.83 -27.38
CA ARG A 142 15.03 -10.67 -27.71
C ARG A 142 13.94 -9.98 -28.49
N TYR A 143 13.84 -8.65 -28.37
CA TYR A 143 12.75 -7.86 -28.95
C TYR A 143 13.32 -6.72 -29.78
N ASP A 144 12.83 -6.56 -31.01
CA ASP A 144 13.26 -5.48 -31.91
C ASP A 144 12.65 -4.14 -31.48
N ASP A 145 11.40 -4.16 -30.97
CA ASP A 145 10.68 -2.99 -30.48
C ASP A 145 10.15 -3.21 -29.06
N PHE A 146 10.28 -2.21 -28.21
CA PHE A 146 9.72 -2.24 -26.87
C PHE A 146 9.43 -0.83 -26.32
N TYR A 147 8.49 -0.78 -25.41
CA TYR A 147 8.22 0.41 -24.58
C TYR A 147 8.67 0.11 -23.16
N PHE A 148 9.43 1.05 -22.58
CA PHE A 148 9.88 0.95 -21.20
C PHE A 148 9.48 2.22 -20.46
N ALA A 149 8.89 2.07 -19.28
CA ALA A 149 8.48 3.17 -18.43
C ALA A 149 8.90 2.91 -16.98
N VAL A 150 9.41 3.94 -16.33
CA VAL A 150 9.66 3.97 -14.87
C VAL A 150 8.70 4.98 -14.28
N LEU A 151 7.95 4.55 -13.28
CA LEU A 151 6.92 5.35 -12.61
C LEU A 151 7.15 5.33 -11.10
N SER A 152 6.86 6.43 -10.44
CA SER A 152 6.72 6.50 -8.99
C SER A 152 5.27 6.84 -8.65
N ASP A 153 4.71 6.18 -7.65
CA ASP A 153 3.37 6.46 -7.13
C ASP A 153 3.35 7.76 -6.29
N HIS A 154 4.44 8.01 -5.55
CA HIS A 154 4.64 9.25 -4.78
C HIS A 154 6.13 9.50 -4.52
N GLY A 155 6.43 10.67 -4.00
CA GLY A 155 7.74 11.02 -3.45
C GLY A 155 7.74 10.96 -1.92
N MET A 156 8.86 11.39 -1.31
CA MET A 156 9.01 11.51 0.13
C MET A 156 9.47 12.92 0.49
N THR A 157 8.88 13.50 1.52
CA THR A 157 9.24 14.84 2.02
C THR A 157 9.69 14.73 3.48
N THR A 158 10.67 15.55 3.86
CA THR A 158 11.09 15.65 5.25
C THR A 158 9.99 16.31 6.07
N LEU A 159 9.65 15.70 7.21
CA LEU A 159 8.64 16.25 8.11
C LEU A 159 9.18 17.52 8.81
N ALA A 160 8.42 18.60 8.77
CA ALA A 160 8.69 19.81 9.56
C ALA A 160 8.17 19.69 11.00
N GLY A 161 7.21 18.77 11.24
CA GLY A 161 6.62 18.53 12.56
C GLY A 161 5.52 17.48 12.51
N VAL A 162 4.93 17.21 13.67
CA VAL A 162 3.82 16.25 13.82
C VAL A 162 2.66 16.92 14.56
N VAL A 163 1.47 16.82 14.00
CA VAL A 163 0.23 17.30 14.63
C VAL A 163 -0.67 16.11 14.94
N ASN A 164 -1.01 15.93 16.22
CA ASN A 164 -1.94 14.89 16.63
C ASN A 164 -3.40 15.33 16.37
N VAL A 165 -3.81 15.25 15.11
CA VAL A 165 -5.16 15.63 14.65
C VAL A 165 -6.24 14.84 15.40
N LYS A 166 -6.04 13.54 15.64
CA LYS A 166 -6.98 12.69 16.37
C LYS A 166 -7.27 13.25 17.77
N ALA A 167 -6.24 13.53 18.55
CA ALA A 167 -6.42 14.07 19.90
C ALA A 167 -7.13 15.44 19.90
N ARG A 168 -6.83 16.28 18.89
CA ARG A 168 -7.49 17.59 18.74
C ARG A 168 -8.98 17.43 18.45
N VAL A 169 -9.37 16.53 17.55
CA VAL A 169 -10.77 16.26 17.20
C VAL A 169 -11.52 15.62 18.38
N GLU A 170 -10.90 14.66 19.08
CA GLU A 170 -11.49 14.05 20.29
C GLU A 170 -11.71 15.09 21.39
N GLY A 171 -10.84 16.10 21.51
CA GLY A 171 -10.96 17.23 22.43
C GLY A 171 -12.18 18.13 22.17
N LEU A 172 -12.83 18.04 21.01
CA LEU A 172 -14.09 18.74 20.75
C LEU A 172 -15.31 18.16 21.51
N GLY A 173 -15.15 17.02 22.18
CA GLY A 173 -16.23 16.34 22.87
C GLY A 173 -17.27 15.68 21.96
N LEU A 174 -16.98 15.56 20.68
CA LEU A 174 -17.81 14.83 19.70
C LEU A 174 -17.69 13.33 19.90
N LYS A 175 -18.77 12.58 19.63
CA LYS A 175 -18.80 11.13 19.81
C LYS A 175 -18.57 10.41 18.49
N PHE A 176 -17.47 9.64 18.42
CA PHE A 176 -17.20 8.74 17.31
C PHE A 176 -18.37 7.74 17.12
N GLY A 177 -18.76 7.50 15.88
CA GLY A 177 -19.89 6.62 15.51
C GLY A 177 -21.27 7.22 15.71
N LYS A 178 -21.38 8.42 16.31
CA LYS A 178 -22.64 9.14 16.51
C LYS A 178 -22.67 10.51 15.86
N ASP A 179 -21.59 11.25 15.93
CA ASP A 179 -21.46 12.59 15.37
C ASP A 179 -20.59 12.56 14.10
N TYR A 180 -19.58 11.70 14.10
CA TYR A 180 -18.67 11.47 12.96
C TYR A 180 -18.06 10.07 13.01
N VAL A 181 -17.51 9.64 11.88
CA VAL A 181 -16.54 8.52 11.76
C VAL A 181 -15.27 9.08 11.13
N ALA A 182 -14.11 8.62 11.57
CA ALA A 182 -12.83 9.07 11.02
C ALA A 182 -11.82 7.93 10.93
N VAL A 183 -11.00 7.99 9.89
CA VAL A 183 -9.78 7.20 9.72
C VAL A 183 -8.61 8.17 9.70
N TYR A 184 -7.60 7.88 10.50
CA TYR A 184 -6.37 8.64 10.57
C TYR A 184 -5.23 7.74 10.09
N ASP A 185 -4.48 8.24 9.14
CA ASP A 185 -3.25 7.66 8.63
C ASP A 185 -2.09 8.62 8.89
N SER A 186 -0.86 8.24 8.53
CA SER A 186 0.36 9.02 8.81
C SER A 186 0.29 10.48 8.32
N THR A 187 -0.30 10.73 7.16
CA THR A 187 -0.38 12.05 6.52
C THR A 187 -1.79 12.48 6.16
N MET A 188 -2.80 11.71 6.56
CA MET A 188 -4.18 11.93 6.12
C MET A 188 -5.19 11.65 7.24
N GLY A 189 -6.21 12.52 7.31
CA GLY A 189 -7.44 12.26 8.06
C GLY A 189 -8.64 12.25 7.13
N ARG A 190 -9.41 11.17 7.13
CA ARG A 190 -10.70 11.09 6.43
C ARG A 190 -11.83 11.15 7.42
N PHE A 191 -12.85 11.96 7.11
CA PHE A 191 -13.98 12.17 7.98
C PHE A 191 -15.29 11.93 7.24
N TRP A 192 -16.20 11.21 7.88
CA TRP A 192 -17.61 11.08 7.51
C TRP A 192 -18.43 11.75 8.59
N PHE A 193 -19.13 12.82 8.23
CA PHE A 193 -19.94 13.61 9.15
C PHE A 193 -21.33 13.03 9.21
N LEU A 194 -21.76 12.59 10.40
CA LEU A 194 -23.10 12.05 10.64
C LEU A 194 -24.09 13.13 11.06
N LYS A 195 -23.60 14.35 11.33
CA LYS A 195 -24.37 15.55 11.62
C LYS A 195 -23.72 16.77 10.99
N GLU A 196 -24.51 17.66 10.38
CA GLU A 196 -23.99 18.84 9.67
C GLU A 196 -23.17 19.76 10.58
N GLN A 197 -23.67 20.06 11.77
CA GLN A 197 -22.97 20.89 12.76
C GLN A 197 -21.58 20.31 13.18
N THR A 198 -21.37 19.01 13.04
CA THR A 198 -20.11 18.36 13.33
C THR A 198 -19.05 18.70 12.29
N LYS A 199 -19.47 18.80 11.03
CA LYS A 199 -18.60 19.18 9.91
C LYS A 199 -17.96 20.54 10.15
N GLU A 200 -18.78 21.56 10.44
CA GLU A 200 -18.29 22.91 10.68
C GLU A 200 -17.30 22.97 11.85
N ARG A 201 -17.60 22.28 12.95
CA ARG A 201 -16.74 22.25 14.14
C ARG A 201 -15.38 21.61 13.85
N ILE A 202 -15.36 20.49 13.12
CA ILE A 202 -14.12 19.81 12.75
C ILE A 202 -13.33 20.63 11.73
N LEU A 203 -13.97 21.19 10.70
CA LEU A 203 -13.30 22.02 9.71
C LEU A 203 -12.69 23.27 10.35
N ASN A 204 -13.41 23.97 11.23
CA ASN A 204 -12.90 25.13 11.95
C ASN A 204 -11.67 24.77 12.81
N LEU A 205 -11.68 23.62 13.47
CA LEU A 205 -10.50 23.14 14.19
C LEU A 205 -9.32 22.90 13.23
N LEU A 206 -9.56 22.20 12.12
CA LEU A 206 -8.49 21.85 11.18
C LEU A 206 -7.84 23.09 10.55
N HIS A 207 -8.62 24.11 10.24
CA HIS A 207 -8.12 25.40 9.73
C HIS A 207 -7.25 26.18 10.74
N GLN A 208 -7.34 25.87 12.01
CA GLN A 208 -6.53 26.50 13.07
C GLN A 208 -5.24 25.73 13.37
N LEU A 209 -5.07 24.53 12.79
CA LEU A 209 -3.84 23.76 12.98
C LEU A 209 -2.69 24.37 12.18
N PRO A 210 -1.45 24.28 12.70
CA PRO A 210 -0.28 24.71 11.93
C PRO A 210 -0.13 23.87 10.65
N HIS A 211 0.22 24.56 9.58
CA HIS A 211 0.47 23.96 8.26
C HIS A 211 1.93 23.52 8.14
#